data_91319643f453da208f3ad95f3273befc
#
_entry.id   91319643f453da208f3ad95f3273befc
#
_cell.length_a   1.000
_cell.length_b   1.000
_cell.length_c   1.000
_cell.angle_alpha   90.00
_cell.angle_beta   90.00
_cell.angle_gamma   90.00
#
_symmetry.space_group_name_H-M   'P 1'
#
loop_
_entity.id
_entity.type
_entity.pdbx_description
1 polymer ?
#
loop_
_entity_poly.entity_id
_entity_poly.type
_entity_poly.pdbx_seq_one_letter_code
_entity_poly.pdbx_strand_id
1 'polypeptide(L)'
;APIESYFTRAGIPHKIVGGQRFNDRKEVKDIHSYMSIVANPRDDVRLRRIINEPARKIGATTVDVIADLAGQQGVSMLDVISHADQYAKLSRAVMPLLKFWQIYQRLQDSLATRTLDEFASDVIELTGYKAMLEADAAKGHEDAADRLQNLGQLVNNVKNYCDQHGEEATLEGYLEDIALISDIDSYNESSDQVVLMTIHSAKGLEFPYVFLIGMEEGVFPSEMSKYSEADLEEERRLAYVGITRAKKELYISNSVTRMLYGRTQRNEPSRFLREIEPEYIEETRSPVLEQRSRMGGWGSSYSDTVPGGASGYSGPSGYSRSSYGGGYGSGYSSGNRSGYLNREYNAG
;
A
#
# COMPACT_ATOMS: atom_id res chain seq x y z
N ALA A 1 5.12 -3.65 7.72
CA ALA A 1 3.75 -4.10 7.71
C ALA A 1 3.59 -5.64 7.70
N PRO A 2 3.63 -6.45 6.61
CA PRO A 2 3.33 -7.89 6.72
C PRO A 2 4.26 -8.65 7.66
N ILE A 3 5.56 -8.37 7.63
CA ILE A 3 6.57 -9.01 8.49
C ILE A 3 6.40 -8.58 9.95
N GLU A 4 6.19 -7.32 10.20
CA GLU A 4 5.89 -6.77 11.51
C GLU A 4 4.67 -7.46 12.13
N SER A 5 3.55 -7.50 11.39
CA SER A 5 2.33 -8.18 11.82
C SER A 5 2.56 -9.68 12.07
N TYR A 6 3.36 -10.33 11.25
CA TYR A 6 3.72 -11.73 11.46
C TYR A 6 4.54 -11.93 12.73
N PHE A 7 5.58 -11.11 12.97
CA PHE A 7 6.40 -11.20 14.16
C PHE A 7 5.59 -10.98 15.43
N THR A 8 4.68 -10.01 15.42
CA THR A 8 3.79 -9.76 16.54
C THR A 8 2.92 -10.98 16.85
N ARG A 9 2.25 -11.55 15.83
CA ARG A 9 1.42 -12.75 16.01
C ARG A 9 2.21 -13.97 16.45
N ALA A 10 3.44 -14.12 15.95
CA ALA A 10 4.33 -15.22 16.32
C ALA A 10 5.01 -15.01 17.68
N GLY A 11 4.76 -13.89 18.36
CA GLY A 11 5.40 -13.56 19.65
C GLY A 11 6.92 -13.34 19.51
N ILE A 12 7.41 -12.99 18.30
CA ILE A 12 8.84 -12.72 18.07
C ILE A 12 9.12 -11.27 18.47
N PRO A 13 9.94 -11.04 19.51
CA PRO A 13 10.30 -9.70 19.93
C PRO A 13 11.02 -8.95 18.81
N HIS A 14 10.54 -7.77 18.46
CA HIS A 14 11.11 -6.96 17.37
C HIS A 14 10.97 -5.47 17.64
N LYS A 15 11.81 -4.67 17.00
CA LYS A 15 11.71 -3.21 16.99
C LYS A 15 11.95 -2.64 15.61
N ILE A 16 11.29 -1.51 15.30
CA ILE A 16 11.51 -0.74 14.08
C ILE A 16 12.43 0.42 14.37
N VAL A 17 13.52 0.54 13.59
CA VAL A 17 14.51 1.61 13.72
C VAL A 17 14.48 2.50 12.49
N GLY A 18 14.44 3.81 12.71
CA GLY A 18 14.49 4.81 11.64
C GLY A 18 13.19 5.01 10.86
N GLY A 19 12.05 4.47 11.35
CA GLY A 19 10.74 4.62 10.72
C GLY A 19 9.61 4.72 11.73
N GLN A 20 8.54 5.39 11.34
CA GLN A 20 7.29 5.35 12.09
C GLN A 20 6.61 3.99 11.85
N ARG A 21 6.12 3.35 12.90
CA ARG A 21 5.33 2.10 12.80
C ARG A 21 4.19 2.30 11.81
N PHE A 22 3.83 1.25 11.07
CA PHE A 22 2.78 1.36 10.06
C PHE A 22 1.46 1.89 10.64
N ASN A 23 1.03 1.32 11.77
CA ASN A 23 -0.21 1.73 12.44
C ASN A 23 -0.12 3.11 13.10
N ASP A 24 1.09 3.67 13.29
CA ASP A 24 1.31 5.01 13.83
C ASP A 24 1.27 6.12 12.78
N ARG A 25 1.31 5.79 11.51
CA ARG A 25 1.23 6.74 10.40
C ARG A 25 -0.11 7.48 10.43
N LYS A 26 -0.08 8.77 10.14
CA LYS A 26 -1.26 9.64 10.24
C LYS A 26 -2.45 9.09 9.45
N GLU A 27 -2.24 8.79 8.16
CA GLU A 27 -3.27 8.30 7.26
C GLU A 27 -3.86 6.96 7.70
N VAL A 28 -3.03 6.06 8.24
CA VAL A 28 -3.46 4.77 8.75
C VAL A 28 -4.32 4.95 10.00
N LYS A 29 -3.87 5.77 10.96
CA LYS A 29 -4.64 6.11 12.16
C LYS A 29 -5.97 6.79 11.83
N ASP A 30 -5.99 7.64 10.81
CA ASP A 30 -7.20 8.33 10.40
C ASP A 30 -8.23 7.34 9.83
N ILE A 31 -7.81 6.44 8.93
CA ILE A 31 -8.71 5.40 8.38
C ILE A 31 -9.18 4.43 9.47
N HIS A 32 -8.28 3.95 10.35
CA HIS A 32 -8.69 3.13 11.50
C HIS A 32 -9.68 3.86 12.41
N SER A 33 -9.56 5.18 12.56
CA SER A 33 -10.51 5.97 13.35
C SER A 33 -11.89 6.04 12.68
N TYR A 34 -11.96 6.14 11.35
CA TYR A 34 -13.21 5.98 10.63
C TYR A 34 -13.85 4.61 10.82
N MET A 35 -13.05 3.55 10.67
CA MET A 35 -13.53 2.18 10.89
C MET A 35 -14.04 2.01 12.32
N SER A 36 -13.33 2.57 13.30
CA SER A 36 -13.69 2.47 14.71
C SER A 36 -14.99 3.16 15.07
N ILE A 37 -15.30 4.34 14.52
CA ILE A 37 -16.58 5.00 14.80
C ILE A 37 -17.76 4.27 14.16
N VAL A 38 -17.52 3.47 13.10
CA VAL A 38 -18.56 2.61 12.51
C VAL A 38 -18.82 1.41 13.43
N ALA A 39 -17.77 0.79 13.99
CA ALA A 39 -17.90 -0.29 14.97
C ALA A 39 -18.47 0.20 16.31
N ASN A 40 -18.03 1.39 16.77
CA ASN A 40 -18.47 1.97 18.04
C ASN A 40 -18.85 3.46 17.85
N PRO A 41 -20.14 3.77 17.66
CA PRO A 41 -20.64 5.15 17.49
C PRO A 41 -20.39 6.09 18.68
N ARG A 42 -19.96 5.56 19.82
CA ARG A 42 -19.66 6.33 21.04
C ARG A 42 -18.18 6.64 21.22
N ASP A 43 -17.33 6.31 20.24
CA ASP A 43 -15.90 6.65 20.28
C ASP A 43 -15.68 8.12 19.87
N ASP A 44 -16.02 9.00 20.80
CA ASP A 44 -15.88 10.46 20.60
C ASP A 44 -14.42 10.89 20.42
N VAL A 45 -13.44 10.12 20.94
CA VAL A 45 -12.01 10.44 20.81
C VAL A 45 -11.59 10.27 19.34
N ARG A 46 -11.97 9.16 18.72
CA ARG A 46 -11.66 8.91 17.32
C ARG A 46 -12.48 9.77 16.38
N LEU A 47 -13.73 10.07 16.75
CA LEU A 47 -14.55 11.02 16.00
C LEU A 47 -13.92 12.42 15.95
N ARG A 48 -13.42 12.95 17.07
CA ARG A 48 -12.71 14.25 17.12
C ARG A 48 -11.51 14.28 16.17
N ARG A 49 -10.81 13.17 16.03
CA ARG A 49 -9.65 13.07 15.15
C ARG A 49 -10.01 13.25 13.67
N ILE A 50 -11.14 12.69 13.23
CA ILE A 50 -11.45 12.53 11.80
C ILE A 50 -12.57 13.46 11.28
N ILE A 51 -13.33 14.09 12.15
CA ILE A 51 -14.50 14.89 11.75
C ILE A 51 -14.16 15.97 10.72
N ASN A 52 -12.94 16.54 10.79
CA ASN A 52 -12.43 17.52 9.84
C ASN A 52 -11.20 17.03 9.05
N GLU A 53 -11.00 15.74 8.93
CA GLU A 53 -9.92 15.11 8.15
C GLU A 53 -10.51 14.07 7.18
N PRO A 54 -10.58 14.33 5.87
CA PRO A 54 -10.21 15.55 5.12
C PRO A 54 -10.95 16.80 5.55
N ALA A 55 -10.40 17.97 5.23
CA ALA A 55 -10.95 19.27 5.65
C ALA A 55 -12.41 19.46 5.19
N ARG A 56 -13.34 19.69 6.14
CA ARG A 56 -14.79 19.85 5.92
C ARG A 56 -15.35 21.17 6.42
N LYS A 57 -14.47 22.11 6.77
CA LYS A 57 -14.86 23.41 7.39
C LYS A 57 -15.55 23.24 8.76
N ILE A 58 -15.22 22.15 9.48
CA ILE A 58 -15.65 21.92 10.85
C ILE A 58 -14.48 22.28 11.76
N GLY A 59 -14.48 23.49 12.31
CA GLY A 59 -13.40 24.00 13.15
C GLY A 59 -13.44 23.44 14.57
N ALA A 60 -12.33 23.59 15.32
CA ALA A 60 -12.19 23.13 16.70
C ALA A 60 -13.32 23.64 17.62
N THR A 61 -13.68 24.92 17.50
CA THR A 61 -14.78 25.52 18.29
C THR A 61 -16.13 24.81 18.05
N THR A 62 -16.39 24.37 16.80
CA THR A 62 -17.61 23.62 16.49
C THR A 62 -17.56 22.24 17.14
N VAL A 63 -16.40 21.57 17.12
CA VAL A 63 -16.18 20.27 17.75
C VAL A 63 -16.38 20.36 19.26
N ASP A 64 -15.88 21.43 19.91
CA ASP A 64 -16.08 21.65 21.34
C ASP A 64 -17.55 21.89 21.69
N VAL A 65 -18.29 22.67 20.88
CA VAL A 65 -19.74 22.85 21.06
C VAL A 65 -20.50 21.52 20.94
N ILE A 66 -20.13 20.65 19.99
CA ILE A 66 -20.74 19.32 19.86
C ILE A 66 -20.48 18.49 21.11
N ALA A 67 -19.23 18.49 21.61
CA ALA A 67 -18.86 17.73 22.80
C ALA A 67 -19.61 18.24 24.06
N ASP A 68 -19.74 19.55 24.22
CA ASP A 68 -20.49 20.14 25.33
C ASP A 68 -21.97 19.74 25.28
N LEU A 69 -22.58 19.75 24.08
CA LEU A 69 -23.96 19.32 23.88
C LEU A 69 -24.13 17.84 24.18
N ALA A 70 -23.21 17.00 23.68
CA ALA A 70 -23.19 15.56 23.93
C ALA A 70 -23.09 15.26 25.45
N GLY A 71 -22.17 15.93 26.15
CA GLY A 71 -22.01 15.79 27.60
C GLY A 71 -23.22 16.24 28.39
N GLN A 72 -23.87 17.36 28.00
CA GLN A 72 -25.09 17.87 28.66
C GLN A 72 -26.29 16.91 28.51
N GLN A 73 -26.37 16.19 27.41
CA GLN A 73 -27.48 15.29 27.12
C GLN A 73 -27.20 13.83 27.42
N GLY A 74 -25.94 13.47 27.76
CA GLY A 74 -25.53 12.07 28.00
C GLY A 74 -25.56 11.19 26.74
N VAL A 75 -25.41 11.79 25.56
CA VAL A 75 -25.39 11.13 24.24
C VAL A 75 -24.00 11.21 23.62
N SER A 76 -23.76 10.48 22.51
CA SER A 76 -22.49 10.58 21.75
C SER A 76 -22.42 11.89 20.95
N MET A 77 -21.21 12.31 20.61
CA MET A 77 -21.02 13.43 19.67
C MET A 77 -21.65 13.15 18.31
N LEU A 78 -21.67 11.89 17.88
CA LEU A 78 -22.28 11.48 16.63
C LEU A 78 -23.80 11.64 16.62
N ASP A 79 -24.46 11.39 17.78
CA ASP A 79 -25.89 11.65 17.96
C ASP A 79 -26.22 13.14 17.83
N VAL A 80 -25.37 14.02 18.38
CA VAL A 80 -25.51 15.48 18.22
C VAL A 80 -25.34 15.89 16.76
N ILE A 81 -24.38 15.28 16.04
CA ILE A 81 -24.13 15.56 14.61
C ILE A 81 -25.33 15.15 13.75
N SER A 82 -25.95 14.01 14.03
CA SER A 82 -27.11 13.51 13.29
C SER A 82 -28.31 14.45 13.36
N HIS A 83 -28.41 15.26 14.42
CA HIS A 83 -29.47 16.23 14.68
C HIS A 83 -28.95 17.68 14.73
N ALA A 84 -27.86 17.97 13.99
CA ALA A 84 -27.19 19.27 14.05
C ALA A 84 -28.08 20.45 13.72
N ASP A 85 -29.14 20.27 12.94
CA ASP A 85 -30.13 21.27 12.57
C ASP A 85 -31.03 21.69 13.74
N GLN A 86 -31.14 20.88 14.80
CA GLN A 86 -31.94 21.17 15.97
C GLN A 86 -31.21 22.07 17.01
N TYR A 87 -29.90 22.28 16.83
CA TYR A 87 -29.10 23.03 17.77
C TYR A 87 -28.74 24.42 17.25
N ALA A 88 -29.32 25.48 17.82
CA ALA A 88 -29.05 26.88 17.44
C ALA A 88 -27.54 27.23 17.47
N LYS A 89 -26.79 26.65 18.42
CA LYS A 89 -25.33 26.83 18.55
C LYS A 89 -24.55 26.29 17.35
N LEU A 90 -25.10 25.34 16.59
CA LEU A 90 -24.46 24.69 15.43
C LEU A 90 -24.94 25.28 14.08
N SER A 91 -25.80 26.31 14.08
CA SER A 91 -26.44 26.86 12.89
C SER A 91 -25.50 27.18 11.73
N ARG A 92 -24.27 27.63 12.00
CA ARG A 92 -23.26 27.92 10.97
C ARG A 92 -22.56 26.69 10.41
N ALA A 93 -22.61 25.57 11.12
CA ALA A 93 -21.94 24.33 10.76
C ALA A 93 -22.91 23.19 10.36
N VAL A 94 -24.22 23.43 10.34
CA VAL A 94 -25.22 22.40 10.04
C VAL A 94 -24.91 21.64 8.76
N MET A 95 -24.68 22.35 7.65
CA MET A 95 -24.45 21.68 6.36
C MET A 95 -23.17 20.81 6.33
N PRO A 96 -22.00 21.26 6.82
CA PRO A 96 -20.84 20.41 6.98
C PRO A 96 -21.08 19.18 7.87
N LEU A 97 -21.79 19.34 8.99
CA LEU A 97 -22.07 18.25 9.93
C LEU A 97 -23.03 17.22 9.33
N LEU A 98 -24.11 17.65 8.67
CA LEU A 98 -25.01 16.73 7.98
C LEU A 98 -24.34 15.99 6.81
N LYS A 99 -23.41 16.64 6.09
CA LYS A 99 -22.58 15.96 5.09
C LYS A 99 -21.69 14.88 5.72
N PHE A 100 -21.09 15.16 6.87
CA PHE A 100 -20.32 14.14 7.60
C PHE A 100 -21.22 12.98 8.05
N TRP A 101 -22.41 13.27 8.56
CA TRP A 101 -23.41 12.26 8.91
C TRP A 101 -23.79 11.38 7.73
N GLN A 102 -24.00 11.95 6.55
CA GLN A 102 -24.27 11.19 5.32
C GLN A 102 -23.12 10.26 4.95
N ILE A 103 -21.86 10.69 5.12
CA ILE A 103 -20.70 9.84 4.91
C ILE A 103 -20.75 8.66 5.89
N TYR A 104 -20.99 8.93 7.18
CA TYR A 104 -21.09 7.89 8.21
C TYR A 104 -22.17 6.86 7.87
N GLN A 105 -23.36 7.28 7.47
CA GLN A 105 -24.45 6.38 7.06
C GLN A 105 -24.02 5.48 5.88
N ARG A 106 -23.37 6.06 4.88
CA ARG A 106 -22.87 5.27 3.74
C ARG A 106 -21.81 4.25 4.15
N LEU A 107 -20.99 4.56 5.14
CA LEU A 107 -20.02 3.61 5.70
C LEU A 107 -20.72 2.47 6.44
N GLN A 108 -21.80 2.74 7.20
CA GLN A 108 -22.61 1.70 7.82
C GLN A 108 -23.26 0.78 6.78
N ASP A 109 -23.83 1.37 5.72
CA ASP A 109 -24.43 0.60 4.62
C ASP A 109 -23.38 -0.26 3.91
N SER A 110 -22.15 0.26 3.73
CA SER A 110 -21.06 -0.49 3.13
C SER A 110 -20.64 -1.67 4.02
N LEU A 111 -20.47 -1.47 5.33
CA LEU A 111 -20.12 -2.55 6.26
C LEU A 111 -21.18 -3.65 6.27
N ALA A 112 -22.45 -3.30 6.14
CA ALA A 112 -23.55 -4.26 6.13
C ALA A 112 -23.68 -5.08 4.84
N THR A 113 -23.11 -4.62 3.73
CA THR A 113 -23.35 -5.20 2.39
C THR A 113 -22.10 -5.70 1.68
N ARG A 114 -20.90 -5.37 2.17
CA ARG A 114 -19.62 -5.69 1.53
C ARG A 114 -18.72 -6.53 2.42
N THR A 115 -17.68 -7.11 1.83
CA THR A 115 -16.61 -7.74 2.58
C THR A 115 -15.79 -6.69 3.33
N LEU A 116 -15.07 -7.10 4.38
CA LEU A 116 -14.33 -6.16 5.23
C LEU A 116 -13.21 -5.42 4.49
N ASP A 117 -12.57 -6.06 3.51
CA ASP A 117 -11.55 -5.43 2.67
C ASP A 117 -12.16 -4.44 1.65
N GLU A 118 -13.33 -4.75 1.11
CA GLU A 118 -14.11 -3.81 0.29
C GLU A 118 -14.59 -2.62 1.12
N PHE A 119 -15.08 -2.87 2.35
CA PHE A 119 -15.43 -1.82 3.30
C PHE A 119 -14.24 -0.90 3.61
N ALA A 120 -13.05 -1.46 3.85
CA ALA A 120 -11.83 -0.65 4.08
C ALA A 120 -11.50 0.24 2.86
N SER A 121 -11.71 -0.27 1.65
CA SER A 121 -11.56 0.51 0.41
C SER A 121 -12.62 1.61 0.32
N ASP A 122 -13.87 1.30 0.66
CA ASP A 122 -14.96 2.27 0.68
C ASP A 122 -14.73 3.37 1.73
N VAL A 123 -14.16 3.06 2.89
CA VAL A 123 -13.77 4.08 3.89
C VAL A 123 -12.82 5.11 3.26
N ILE A 124 -11.82 4.65 2.53
CA ILE A 124 -10.82 5.51 1.89
C ILE A 124 -11.46 6.40 0.80
N GLU A 125 -12.36 5.83 0.00
CA GLU A 125 -13.01 6.54 -1.13
C GLU A 125 -14.13 7.47 -0.65
N LEU A 126 -15.09 6.96 0.16
CA LEU A 126 -16.30 7.70 0.55
C LEU A 126 -16.00 8.87 1.48
N THR A 127 -14.94 8.78 2.28
CA THR A 127 -14.50 9.90 3.13
C THR A 127 -13.82 11.01 2.35
N GLY A 128 -13.40 10.73 1.10
CA GLY A 128 -12.62 11.64 0.27
C GLY A 128 -11.13 11.67 0.63
N TYR A 129 -10.64 10.73 1.45
CA TYR A 129 -9.26 10.73 1.93
C TYR A 129 -8.27 10.50 0.77
N LYS A 130 -8.58 9.57 -0.13
CA LYS A 130 -7.79 9.32 -1.34
C LYS A 130 -7.75 10.54 -2.24
N ALA A 131 -8.89 11.12 -2.54
CA ALA A 131 -8.97 12.31 -3.39
C ALA A 131 -8.17 13.50 -2.82
N MET A 132 -8.14 13.66 -1.49
CA MET A 132 -7.29 14.64 -0.83
C MET A 132 -5.81 14.38 -1.10
N LEU A 133 -5.33 13.15 -0.91
CA LEU A 133 -3.93 12.80 -1.14
C LEU A 133 -3.54 12.88 -2.62
N GLU A 134 -4.42 12.49 -3.54
CA GLU A 134 -4.20 12.65 -4.98
C GLU A 134 -4.07 14.13 -5.38
N ALA A 135 -4.90 15.00 -4.78
CA ALA A 135 -4.81 16.44 -5.00
C ALA A 135 -3.51 17.02 -4.41
N ASP A 136 -3.02 16.51 -3.29
CA ASP A 136 -1.76 16.93 -2.68
C ASP A 136 -0.55 16.43 -3.50
N ALA A 137 -0.59 15.21 -4.02
CA ALA A 137 0.42 14.70 -4.96
C ALA A 137 0.50 15.54 -6.24
N ALA A 138 -0.66 15.96 -6.78
CA ALA A 138 -0.71 16.84 -7.95
C ALA A 138 -0.13 18.25 -7.71
N LYS A 139 -0.07 18.69 -6.44
CA LYS A 139 0.58 19.95 -6.03
C LYS A 139 2.09 19.78 -5.77
N GLY A 140 2.63 18.56 -5.87
CA GLY A 140 4.05 18.29 -5.68
C GLY A 140 4.44 18.04 -4.22
N HIS A 141 3.51 17.65 -3.35
CA HIS A 141 3.85 17.17 -2.00
C HIS A 141 4.45 15.78 -2.09
N GLU A 142 5.75 15.67 -1.83
CA GLU A 142 6.54 14.42 -2.01
C GLU A 142 6.03 13.25 -1.16
N ASP A 143 5.51 13.50 0.04
CA ASP A 143 4.99 12.48 0.95
C ASP A 143 3.60 11.94 0.56
N ALA A 144 2.88 12.61 -0.34
CA ALA A 144 1.51 12.21 -0.70
C ALA A 144 1.45 10.87 -1.43
N ALA A 145 2.45 10.56 -2.28
CA ALA A 145 2.57 9.29 -2.97
C ALA A 145 2.78 8.13 -1.96
N ASP A 146 3.67 8.31 -0.99
CA ASP A 146 3.93 7.33 0.06
C ASP A 146 2.69 7.09 0.92
N ARG A 147 1.94 8.15 1.23
CA ARG A 147 0.70 8.05 2.00
C ARG A 147 -0.40 7.32 1.22
N LEU A 148 -0.53 7.54 -0.09
CA LEU A 148 -1.41 6.74 -0.95
C LEU A 148 -1.00 5.26 -0.95
N GLN A 149 0.31 4.99 -1.02
CA GLN A 149 0.83 3.63 -0.91
C GLN A 149 0.46 2.98 0.43
N ASN A 150 0.54 3.73 1.53
CA ASN A 150 0.16 3.23 2.85
C ASN A 150 -1.33 2.88 2.93
N LEU A 151 -2.21 3.65 2.29
CA LEU A 151 -3.63 3.30 2.21
C LEU A 151 -3.86 1.99 1.45
N GLY A 152 -3.16 1.78 0.33
CA GLY A 152 -3.21 0.50 -0.39
C GLY A 152 -2.70 -0.67 0.47
N GLN A 153 -1.64 -0.46 1.25
CA GLN A 153 -1.13 -1.46 2.17
C GLN A 153 -2.10 -1.76 3.31
N LEU A 154 -2.85 -0.76 3.80
CA LEU A 154 -3.89 -0.97 4.80
C LEU A 154 -4.98 -1.91 4.27
N VAL A 155 -5.49 -1.69 3.06
CA VAL A 155 -6.47 -2.58 2.43
C VAL A 155 -5.93 -4.01 2.29
N ASN A 156 -4.65 -4.16 1.89
CA ASN A 156 -4.01 -5.47 1.84
C ASN A 156 -3.92 -6.15 3.21
N ASN A 157 -3.67 -5.40 4.28
CA ASN A 157 -3.63 -5.93 5.64
C ASN A 157 -5.01 -6.41 6.09
N VAL A 158 -6.08 -5.66 5.79
CA VAL A 158 -7.46 -6.08 6.05
C VAL A 158 -7.79 -7.35 5.27
N LYS A 159 -7.43 -7.42 3.99
CA LYS A 159 -7.64 -8.61 3.16
C LYS A 159 -6.92 -9.85 3.72
N ASN A 160 -5.65 -9.70 4.12
CA ASN A 160 -4.91 -10.79 4.75
C ASN A 160 -5.57 -11.25 6.06
N TYR A 161 -6.16 -10.34 6.83
CA TYR A 161 -6.94 -10.68 8.02
C TYR A 161 -8.17 -11.51 7.64
N CYS A 162 -8.92 -11.09 6.61
CA CYS A 162 -10.07 -11.84 6.09
C CYS A 162 -9.66 -13.25 5.59
N ASP A 163 -8.59 -13.35 4.83
CA ASP A 163 -8.08 -14.63 4.30
C ASP A 163 -7.67 -15.60 5.43
N GLN A 164 -7.25 -15.07 6.60
CA GLN A 164 -6.85 -15.89 7.76
C GLN A 164 -8.02 -16.31 8.63
N HIS A 165 -9.05 -15.48 8.78
CA HIS A 165 -10.18 -15.73 9.69
C HIS A 165 -11.43 -16.24 8.96
N GLY A 166 -11.46 -16.15 7.61
CA GLY A 166 -12.58 -16.63 6.81
C GLY A 166 -13.90 -15.96 7.21
N GLU A 167 -14.92 -16.78 7.51
CA GLU A 167 -16.24 -16.30 7.91
C GLU A 167 -16.30 -15.64 9.30
N GLU A 168 -15.26 -15.82 10.14
CA GLU A 168 -15.15 -15.20 11.46
C GLU A 168 -14.52 -13.80 11.41
N ALA A 169 -14.11 -13.33 10.22
CA ALA A 169 -13.52 -12.01 10.07
C ALA A 169 -14.58 -10.91 10.32
N THR A 170 -14.41 -10.17 11.42
CA THR A 170 -15.27 -9.03 11.79
C THR A 170 -14.46 -7.75 11.89
N LEU A 171 -15.15 -6.60 11.80
CA LEU A 171 -14.52 -5.30 11.97
C LEU A 171 -13.96 -5.12 13.39
N GLU A 172 -14.72 -5.54 14.38
CA GLU A 172 -14.33 -5.49 15.80
C GLU A 172 -13.07 -6.32 16.03
N GLY A 173 -13.05 -7.57 15.56
CA GLY A 173 -11.89 -8.46 15.69
C GLY A 173 -10.65 -7.90 15.00
N TYR A 174 -10.80 -7.29 13.82
CA TYR A 174 -9.69 -6.61 13.14
C TYR A 174 -9.13 -5.44 13.96
N LEU A 175 -10.00 -4.61 14.54
CA LEU A 175 -9.59 -3.47 15.36
C LEU A 175 -8.96 -3.90 16.69
N GLU A 176 -9.42 -5.01 17.28
CA GLU A 176 -8.82 -5.62 18.47
C GLU A 176 -7.42 -6.15 18.17
N ASP A 177 -7.23 -6.85 17.06
CA ASP A 177 -5.91 -7.32 16.60
C ASP A 177 -4.91 -6.15 16.47
N ILE A 178 -5.34 -5.02 15.90
CA ILE A 178 -4.49 -3.83 15.79
C ILE A 178 -4.14 -3.25 17.17
N ALA A 179 -5.10 -3.21 18.08
CA ALA A 179 -4.88 -2.70 19.42
C ALA A 179 -3.87 -3.57 20.18
N LEU A 180 -3.99 -4.90 20.10
CA LEU A 180 -3.06 -5.85 20.71
C LEU A 180 -1.64 -5.70 20.14
N ILE A 181 -1.50 -5.50 18.83
CA ILE A 181 -0.21 -5.25 18.19
C ILE A 181 0.46 -4.00 18.77
N SER A 182 -0.32 -2.95 19.02
CA SER A 182 0.19 -1.70 19.58
C SER A 182 0.68 -1.83 21.02
N ASP A 183 0.04 -2.66 21.85
CA ASP A 183 0.34 -2.81 23.27
C ASP A 183 1.52 -3.75 23.53
N ILE A 184 1.66 -4.84 22.78
CA ILE A 184 2.76 -5.81 22.93
C ILE A 184 4.10 -5.14 22.58
N ASP A 185 4.13 -4.28 21.60
CA ASP A 185 5.34 -3.57 21.17
C ASP A 185 5.86 -2.54 22.17
N SER A 186 5.02 -2.08 23.10
CA SER A 186 5.42 -1.10 24.13
C SER A 186 6.11 -1.74 25.36
N TYR A 187 6.06 -3.06 25.50
CA TYR A 187 6.40 -3.74 26.76
C TYR A 187 7.83 -4.28 26.90
N ASN A 188 8.70 -4.25 25.85
CA ASN A 188 10.01 -4.91 25.88
C ASN A 188 11.18 -4.06 25.38
N GLU A 189 11.71 -3.19 26.23
CA GLU A 189 12.95 -2.44 25.90
C GLU A 189 14.29 -3.20 26.10
N SER A 190 14.29 -4.42 26.68
CA SER A 190 15.53 -5.09 27.15
C SER A 190 15.77 -6.52 26.67
N SER A 191 14.98 -7.06 25.74
CA SER A 191 15.15 -8.43 25.28
C SER A 191 15.91 -8.51 23.94
N ASP A 192 16.52 -9.67 23.66
CA ASP A 192 17.01 -10.05 22.32
C ASP A 192 15.87 -9.85 21.30
N GLN A 193 16.02 -8.86 20.44
CA GLN A 193 14.97 -8.44 19.51
C GLN A 193 15.45 -8.45 18.07
N VAL A 194 14.58 -8.85 17.16
CA VAL A 194 14.81 -8.66 15.73
C VAL A 194 14.65 -7.19 15.39
N VAL A 195 15.66 -6.61 14.73
CA VAL A 195 15.63 -5.21 14.34
C VAL A 195 15.16 -5.08 12.89
N LEU A 196 14.04 -4.42 12.69
CA LEU A 196 13.51 -4.08 11.37
C LEU A 196 13.93 -2.64 11.03
N MET A 197 14.55 -2.46 9.88
CA MET A 197 15.00 -1.12 9.44
C MET A 197 15.06 -1.03 7.92
N THR A 198 15.12 0.20 7.41
CA THR A 198 15.45 0.42 6.00
C THR A 198 16.95 0.26 5.79
N ILE A 199 17.39 0.00 4.55
CA ILE A 199 18.81 -0.07 4.23
C ILE A 199 19.50 1.28 4.51
N HIS A 200 18.81 2.40 4.28
CA HIS A 200 19.31 3.72 4.61
C HIS A 200 19.62 3.88 6.11
N SER A 201 18.70 3.39 6.95
CA SER A 201 18.88 3.43 8.42
C SER A 201 19.97 2.48 8.92
N ALA A 202 20.35 1.48 8.12
CA ALA A 202 21.38 0.52 8.45
C ALA A 202 22.80 1.04 8.18
N LYS A 203 22.96 2.19 7.52
CA LYS A 203 24.26 2.77 7.21
C LYS A 203 25.04 3.04 8.49
N GLY A 204 26.27 2.49 8.58
CA GLY A 204 27.14 2.61 9.75
C GLY A 204 26.88 1.60 10.88
N LEU A 205 25.81 0.81 10.79
CA LEU A 205 25.52 -0.27 11.73
C LEU A 205 25.99 -1.61 11.15
N GLU A 206 26.22 -2.60 12.01
CA GLU A 206 26.61 -3.95 11.60
C GLU A 206 25.96 -4.99 12.52
N PHE A 207 25.52 -6.12 11.94
CA PHE A 207 24.80 -7.17 12.64
C PHE A 207 25.41 -8.54 12.39
N PRO A 208 25.37 -9.47 13.34
CA PRO A 208 25.84 -10.84 13.11
C PRO A 208 25.08 -11.53 11.96
N TYR A 209 23.78 -11.34 11.88
CA TYR A 209 22.87 -11.94 10.91
C TYR A 209 22.05 -10.85 10.27
N VAL A 210 21.96 -10.85 8.93
CA VAL A 210 21.18 -9.87 8.17
C VAL A 210 20.22 -10.61 7.22
N PHE A 211 18.97 -10.23 7.22
CA PHE A 211 17.96 -10.67 6.27
C PHE A 211 17.61 -9.51 5.34
N LEU A 212 18.15 -9.54 4.13
CA LEU A 212 17.84 -8.56 3.08
C LEU A 212 16.65 -9.07 2.27
N ILE A 213 15.50 -8.44 2.47
CA ILE A 213 14.22 -8.93 1.94
C ILE A 213 13.70 -8.07 0.80
N GLY A 214 12.93 -8.70 -0.11
CA GLY A 214 12.30 -7.98 -1.23
C GLY A 214 13.26 -7.63 -2.35
N MET A 215 14.28 -8.45 -2.58
CA MET A 215 15.22 -8.30 -3.69
C MET A 215 14.56 -8.71 -5.01
N GLU A 216 13.67 -7.84 -5.50
CA GLU A 216 12.79 -8.07 -6.66
C GLU A 216 12.74 -6.82 -7.53
N GLU A 217 12.70 -6.99 -8.84
CA GLU A 217 12.48 -5.90 -9.80
C GLU A 217 11.15 -5.18 -9.51
N GLY A 218 11.20 -3.85 -9.38
CA GLY A 218 10.05 -3.02 -9.03
C GLY A 218 9.85 -2.83 -7.52
N VAL A 219 10.62 -3.55 -6.68
CA VAL A 219 10.69 -3.37 -5.23
C VAL A 219 12.07 -2.85 -4.85
N PHE A 220 13.13 -3.56 -5.23
CA PHE A 220 14.51 -3.17 -5.06
C PHE A 220 15.39 -3.78 -6.16
N PRO A 221 15.76 -3.01 -7.20
CA PRO A 221 15.49 -1.58 -7.38
C PRO A 221 13.99 -1.24 -7.53
N SER A 222 13.64 -0.02 -7.12
CA SER A 222 12.27 0.49 -7.24
C SER A 222 11.86 0.65 -8.70
N GLU A 223 10.54 0.64 -8.99
CA GLU A 223 10.07 0.81 -10.36
C GLU A 223 10.50 2.17 -10.94
N MET A 224 10.54 3.21 -10.09
CA MET A 224 10.89 4.56 -10.53
C MET A 224 12.38 4.70 -10.86
N SER A 225 13.26 4.06 -10.12
CA SER A 225 14.72 4.12 -10.36
C SER A 225 15.15 3.46 -11.68
N LYS A 226 14.31 2.62 -12.28
CA LYS A 226 14.60 2.00 -13.59
C LYS A 226 14.67 2.98 -14.75
N TYR A 227 14.07 4.16 -14.62
CA TYR A 227 14.03 5.17 -15.66
C TYR A 227 15.19 6.17 -15.63
N SER A 228 16.06 6.10 -14.61
CA SER A 228 17.22 6.97 -14.42
C SER A 228 18.43 6.12 -14.07
N GLU A 229 19.51 6.26 -14.87
CA GLU A 229 20.76 5.54 -14.60
C GLU A 229 21.38 6.00 -13.28
N ALA A 230 21.28 7.28 -12.94
CA ALA A 230 21.79 7.81 -11.68
C ALA A 230 21.05 7.23 -10.45
N ASP A 231 19.72 7.11 -10.55
CA ASP A 231 18.89 6.55 -9.48
C ASP A 231 19.15 5.04 -9.33
N LEU A 232 19.37 4.34 -10.46
CA LEU A 232 19.71 2.93 -10.44
C LEU A 232 21.09 2.67 -9.80
N GLU A 233 22.07 3.54 -10.04
CA GLU A 233 23.38 3.49 -9.40
C GLU A 233 23.29 3.75 -7.89
N GLU A 234 22.40 4.65 -7.47
CA GLU A 234 22.19 4.87 -6.04
C GLU A 234 21.52 3.66 -5.38
N GLU A 235 20.54 3.03 -6.02
CA GLU A 235 19.97 1.77 -5.54
C GLU A 235 21.03 0.65 -5.46
N ARG A 236 21.97 0.59 -6.41
CA ARG A 236 23.08 -0.36 -6.38
C ARG A 236 24.00 -0.09 -5.18
N ARG A 237 24.30 1.16 -4.87
CA ARG A 237 25.08 1.53 -3.67
C ARG A 237 24.35 1.12 -2.40
N LEU A 238 23.03 1.29 -2.36
CA LEU A 238 22.21 0.83 -1.24
C LEU A 238 22.24 -0.70 -1.11
N ALA A 239 22.19 -1.44 -2.23
CA ALA A 239 22.33 -2.89 -2.20
C ALA A 239 23.67 -3.30 -1.60
N TYR A 240 24.76 -2.67 -2.03
CA TYR A 240 26.08 -2.88 -1.45
C TYR A 240 26.11 -2.56 0.06
N VAL A 241 25.52 -1.45 0.48
CA VAL A 241 25.40 -1.12 1.90
C VAL A 241 24.67 -2.21 2.65
N GLY A 242 23.49 -2.69 2.15
CA GLY A 242 22.72 -3.74 2.79
C GLY A 242 23.51 -5.05 2.96
N ILE A 243 24.18 -5.49 1.90
CA ILE A 243 25.00 -6.70 1.88
C ILE A 243 26.15 -6.62 2.91
N THR A 244 26.83 -5.46 2.96
CA THR A 244 27.99 -5.27 3.85
C THR A 244 27.64 -5.07 5.32
N ARG A 245 26.35 -5.10 5.69
CA ARG A 245 25.93 -5.02 7.12
C ARG A 245 26.07 -6.34 7.87
N ALA A 246 26.20 -7.45 7.16
CA ALA A 246 26.33 -8.78 7.76
C ALA A 246 27.78 -9.06 8.20
N LYS A 247 27.95 -9.43 9.48
CA LYS A 247 29.25 -9.86 10.03
C LYS A 247 29.51 -11.34 9.87
N LYS A 248 28.44 -12.16 9.92
CA LYS A 248 28.56 -13.63 9.88
C LYS A 248 27.78 -14.20 8.70
N GLU A 249 26.48 -13.97 8.65
CA GLU A 249 25.62 -14.56 7.64
C GLU A 249 24.67 -13.53 7.06
N LEU A 250 24.48 -13.61 5.74
CA LEU A 250 23.55 -12.80 4.98
C LEU A 250 22.52 -13.72 4.31
N TYR A 251 21.24 -13.46 4.58
CA TYR A 251 20.12 -14.11 3.92
C TYR A 251 19.44 -13.12 3.00
N ILE A 252 19.32 -13.48 1.72
CA ILE A 252 18.65 -12.65 0.73
C ILE A 252 17.37 -13.36 0.29
N SER A 253 16.26 -12.64 0.24
CA SER A 253 15.00 -13.24 -0.19
C SER A 253 14.28 -12.40 -1.24
N ASN A 254 13.66 -13.13 -2.18
CA ASN A 254 12.74 -12.59 -3.18
C ASN A 254 11.47 -13.44 -3.21
N SER A 255 10.35 -12.85 -3.59
CA SER A 255 9.06 -13.54 -3.73
C SER A 255 8.70 -13.66 -5.21
N VAL A 256 8.25 -14.84 -5.62
CA VAL A 256 7.76 -15.07 -7.00
C VAL A 256 6.50 -14.25 -7.27
N THR A 257 5.67 -14.07 -6.26
CA THR A 257 4.45 -13.27 -6.33
C THR A 257 4.32 -12.40 -5.09
N ARG A 258 3.91 -11.15 -5.29
CA ARG A 258 3.69 -10.18 -4.23
C ARG A 258 2.37 -9.45 -4.46
N MET A 259 1.58 -9.33 -3.42
CA MET A 259 0.40 -8.48 -3.46
C MET A 259 0.81 -7.04 -3.18
N LEU A 260 0.65 -6.16 -4.17
CA LEU A 260 0.86 -4.72 -4.07
C LEU A 260 -0.42 -4.02 -4.52
N TYR A 261 -0.93 -3.09 -3.71
CA TYR A 261 -2.15 -2.31 -4.02
C TYR A 261 -3.39 -3.14 -4.34
N GLY A 262 -3.60 -4.25 -3.61
CA GLY A 262 -4.72 -5.16 -3.86
C GLY A 262 -4.57 -6.03 -5.13
N ARG A 263 -3.44 -5.94 -5.84
CA ARG A 263 -3.16 -6.74 -7.04
C ARG A 263 -1.95 -7.64 -6.81
N THR A 264 -2.09 -8.90 -7.18
CA THR A 264 -0.96 -9.83 -7.17
C THR A 264 -0.10 -9.57 -8.41
N GLN A 265 1.16 -9.22 -8.17
CA GLN A 265 2.16 -9.03 -9.21
C GLN A 265 3.19 -10.15 -9.15
N ARG A 266 3.75 -10.49 -10.30
CA ARG A 266 4.87 -11.41 -10.42
C ARG A 266 6.11 -10.60 -10.80
N ASN A 267 7.06 -10.54 -9.89
CA ASN A 267 8.32 -9.82 -10.09
C ASN A 267 9.45 -10.81 -10.37
N GLU A 268 10.40 -10.38 -11.21
CA GLU A 268 11.64 -11.11 -11.35
C GLU A 268 12.57 -10.84 -10.15
N PRO A 269 13.52 -11.75 -9.84
CA PRO A 269 14.57 -11.45 -8.88
C PRO A 269 15.34 -10.18 -9.28
N SER A 270 15.73 -9.40 -8.29
CA SER A 270 16.50 -8.17 -8.48
C SER A 270 17.73 -8.40 -9.37
N ARG A 271 17.98 -7.47 -10.28
CA ARG A 271 19.18 -7.48 -11.13
C ARG A 271 20.49 -7.47 -10.33
N PHE A 272 20.48 -6.87 -9.15
CA PHE A 272 21.65 -6.84 -8.27
C PHE A 272 22.09 -8.22 -7.78
N LEU A 273 21.20 -9.20 -7.73
CA LEU A 273 21.57 -10.58 -7.41
C LEU A 273 22.40 -11.24 -8.50
N ARG A 274 22.24 -10.82 -9.76
CA ARG A 274 23.01 -11.31 -10.89
C ARG A 274 24.45 -10.75 -10.94
N GLU A 275 24.71 -9.70 -10.17
CA GLU A 275 26.02 -9.06 -10.05
C GLU A 275 26.90 -9.75 -8.98
N ILE A 276 26.31 -10.66 -8.17
CA ILE A 276 27.06 -11.46 -7.19
C ILE A 276 27.56 -12.72 -7.89
N GLU A 277 28.84 -13.03 -7.74
CA GLU A 277 29.42 -14.23 -8.33
C GLU A 277 28.77 -15.50 -7.77
N PRO A 278 28.37 -16.46 -8.62
CA PRO A 278 27.60 -17.66 -8.21
C PRO A 278 28.29 -18.50 -7.12
N GLU A 279 29.61 -18.47 -7.06
CA GLU A 279 30.37 -19.22 -6.07
C GLU A 279 30.16 -18.75 -4.61
N TYR A 280 29.63 -17.52 -4.43
CA TYR A 280 29.28 -16.95 -3.12
C TYR A 280 27.81 -17.09 -2.77
N ILE A 281 27.00 -17.73 -3.62
CA ILE A 281 25.55 -17.86 -3.42
C ILE A 281 25.20 -19.33 -3.19
N GLU A 282 24.52 -19.60 -2.08
CA GLU A 282 23.82 -20.83 -1.83
C GLU A 282 22.32 -20.61 -2.04
N GLU A 283 21.75 -21.18 -3.12
CA GLU A 283 20.33 -21.09 -3.40
C GLU A 283 19.54 -22.12 -2.60
N THR A 284 18.60 -21.63 -1.79
CA THR A 284 17.62 -22.48 -1.13
C THR A 284 16.21 -22.15 -1.64
N ARG A 285 15.44 -23.16 -2.04
CA ARG A 285 14.04 -22.99 -2.41
C ARG A 285 13.16 -23.23 -1.20
N SER A 286 12.14 -22.37 -1.03
CA SER A 286 11.16 -22.59 0.01
C SER A 286 10.51 -23.97 -0.13
N PRO A 287 10.38 -24.78 0.97
CA PRO A 287 9.71 -26.08 0.95
C PRO A 287 8.30 -26.05 0.36
N VAL A 288 7.61 -24.92 0.51
CA VAL A 288 6.27 -24.68 -0.07
C VAL A 288 6.31 -24.62 -1.60
N LEU A 289 7.35 -24.04 -2.18
CA LEU A 289 7.54 -24.01 -3.63
C LEU A 289 7.95 -25.37 -4.18
N GLU A 290 8.76 -26.12 -3.45
CA GLU A 290 9.11 -27.50 -3.80
C GLU A 290 7.90 -28.44 -3.76
N GLN A 291 7.04 -28.28 -2.76
CA GLN A 291 5.81 -29.07 -2.66
C GLN A 291 4.82 -28.74 -3.78
N ARG A 292 4.69 -27.48 -4.18
CA ARG A 292 3.86 -27.06 -5.33
C ARG A 292 4.42 -27.57 -6.66
N SER A 293 5.73 -27.60 -6.85
CA SER A 293 6.34 -28.16 -8.06
C SER A 293 6.17 -29.67 -8.15
N ARG A 294 6.07 -30.39 -7.02
CA ARG A 294 5.80 -31.85 -6.96
C ARG A 294 4.31 -32.19 -7.15
N MET A 295 3.38 -31.28 -6.78
CA MET A 295 1.92 -31.50 -6.90
C MET A 295 1.30 -30.99 -8.19
N GLY A 296 1.98 -30.15 -8.95
CA GLY A 296 1.43 -29.47 -10.12
C GLY A 296 2.09 -29.84 -11.42
N GLY A 297 1.82 -31.03 -11.92
CA GLY A 297 1.98 -31.34 -13.32
C GLY A 297 0.88 -30.67 -14.16
N TRP A 298 0.99 -29.36 -14.41
CA TRP A 298 0.36 -28.69 -15.55
C TRP A 298 1.39 -27.80 -16.21
N GLY A 299 1.70 -28.18 -17.46
CA GLY A 299 2.81 -27.77 -18.27
C GLY A 299 2.97 -26.25 -18.37
N SER A 300 4.20 -25.85 -18.16
CA SER A 300 4.82 -24.76 -18.91
C SER A 300 6.29 -25.11 -19.05
N SER A 301 6.59 -25.75 -20.18
CA SER A 301 7.96 -25.86 -20.71
C SER A 301 8.48 -24.42 -20.93
N TYR A 302 9.37 -23.97 -20.09
CA TYR A 302 10.38 -23.02 -20.50
C TYR A 302 11.68 -23.80 -20.64
N SER A 303 11.95 -24.19 -21.88
CA SER A 303 13.27 -24.67 -22.31
C SER A 303 14.21 -23.46 -22.33
N ASP A 304 15.23 -23.51 -21.47
CA ASP A 304 16.49 -22.85 -21.75
C ASP A 304 17.04 -23.38 -23.07
N THR A 305 16.98 -22.57 -24.11
CA THR A 305 17.74 -22.78 -25.35
C THR A 305 18.38 -21.48 -25.77
N VAL A 306 19.67 -21.46 -25.59
CA VAL A 306 20.61 -20.51 -26.20
C VAL A 306 20.47 -20.58 -27.73
N PRO A 307 20.43 -19.45 -28.46
CA PRO A 307 20.34 -19.50 -29.92
C PRO A 307 21.70 -19.74 -30.55
N GLY A 308 21.79 -20.81 -31.29
CA GLY A 308 22.94 -21.10 -32.15
C GLY A 308 22.67 -22.20 -33.14
N GLY A 309 22.51 -21.88 -34.42
CA GLY A 309 22.79 -22.81 -35.55
C GLY A 309 21.62 -23.35 -36.35
N ALA A 310 21.34 -22.69 -37.46
CA ALA A 310 21.14 -23.12 -38.83
C ALA A 310 20.33 -24.36 -39.24
N SER A 311 19.40 -24.11 -40.15
CA SER A 311 19.02 -24.87 -41.38
C SER A 311 18.09 -26.10 -41.30
N GLY A 312 17.02 -26.04 -42.13
CA GLY A 312 16.48 -27.15 -42.85
C GLY A 312 14.96 -27.28 -42.97
N TYR A 313 14.41 -26.76 -44.04
CA TYR A 313 13.32 -27.22 -44.93
C TYR A 313 12.32 -28.31 -44.48
N SER A 314 11.03 -28.09 -44.57
CA SER A 314 10.07 -28.55 -45.57
C SER A 314 8.63 -28.48 -45.10
N GLY A 315 7.75 -27.85 -45.90
CA GLY A 315 6.27 -27.95 -45.76
C GLY A 315 5.75 -29.32 -46.32
N PRO A 316 4.44 -29.52 -46.60
CA PRO A 316 3.41 -28.51 -46.99
C PRO A 316 1.95 -28.81 -46.51
N SER A 317 1.06 -27.87 -46.90
CA SER A 317 -0.38 -28.04 -47.28
C SER A 317 -1.40 -28.31 -46.14
N GLY A 318 -2.55 -27.69 -46.09
CA GLY A 318 -3.47 -27.16 -47.06
C GLY A 318 -4.77 -26.65 -46.44
N TYR A 319 -5.40 -25.75 -47.16
CA TYR A 319 -6.84 -25.41 -47.30
C TYR A 319 -7.66 -25.07 -46.03
N SER A 320 -8.46 -24.04 -45.96
CA SER A 320 -9.35 -23.41 -46.97
C SER A 320 -9.95 -22.09 -46.51
N ARG A 321 -10.23 -21.28 -47.50
CA ARG A 321 -11.03 -20.05 -47.66
C ARG A 321 -12.36 -19.99 -46.90
N SER A 322 -12.70 -18.74 -46.49
CA SER A 322 -13.83 -17.96 -47.02
C SER A 322 -13.79 -16.54 -46.51
N SER A 323 -13.80 -15.68 -47.32
CA SER A 323 -14.14 -14.40 -47.87
C SER A 323 -15.54 -13.91 -47.47
N TYR A 324 -15.55 -12.60 -47.18
CA TYR A 324 -16.54 -11.55 -47.49
C TYR A 324 -16.05 -10.30 -46.77
N GLY A 325 -15.77 -9.10 -47.30
CA GLY A 325 -16.30 -8.49 -48.48
C GLY A 325 -16.92 -7.13 -48.12
N GLY A 326 -16.41 -5.99 -48.61
CA GLY A 326 -17.01 -4.69 -48.54
C GLY A 326 -16.42 -3.74 -47.48
N GLY A 327 -15.79 -2.60 -47.72
CA GLY A 327 -15.67 -1.73 -48.91
C GLY A 327 -16.20 -0.33 -48.58
N TYR A 328 -15.49 0.70 -49.01
CA TYR A 328 -15.71 2.15 -48.98
C TYR A 328 -15.12 2.88 -47.79
N GLY A 329 -14.26 3.90 -47.86
CA GLY A 329 -13.80 4.70 -48.97
C GLY A 329 -13.76 6.16 -48.53
N SER A 330 -12.69 6.86 -48.94
CA SER A 330 -12.49 8.31 -49.00
C SER A 330 -12.28 9.06 -47.67
N GLY A 331 -11.33 9.94 -47.43
CA GLY A 331 -10.40 10.67 -48.27
C GLY A 331 -10.30 12.12 -47.80
N TYR A 332 -9.18 12.75 -48.05
CA TYR A 332 -8.81 14.17 -47.85
C TYR A 332 -8.19 14.56 -46.50
N SER A 333 -6.92 14.85 -46.43
CA SER A 333 -6.03 15.80 -47.06
C SER A 333 -5.81 17.08 -46.22
N SER A 334 -4.53 17.24 -45.84
CA SER A 334 -3.69 18.42 -45.85
C SER A 334 -3.95 19.63 -44.93
N GLY A 335 -2.83 20.14 -44.39
CA GLY A 335 -2.64 21.54 -44.05
C GLY A 335 -1.76 21.80 -42.84
N ASN A 336 -0.53 21.72 -42.88
CA ASN A 336 0.68 22.56 -42.91
C ASN A 336 0.58 23.97 -42.25
N ARG A 337 1.61 24.25 -41.44
CA ARG A 337 2.31 25.50 -41.08
C ARG A 337 2.31 25.84 -39.61
N SER A 338 3.47 25.64 -38.98
CA SER A 338 4.61 26.58 -38.78
C SER A 338 4.30 27.81 -37.93
N GLY A 339 5.06 27.96 -36.84
CA GLY A 339 5.15 29.21 -36.11
C GLY A 339 6.13 29.10 -34.93
N TYR A 340 7.40 29.39 -35.22
CA TYR A 340 8.44 29.71 -34.24
C TYR A 340 8.05 30.96 -33.44
N LEU A 341 8.35 31.01 -32.14
CA LEU A 341 8.85 32.19 -31.47
C LEU A 341 9.65 31.85 -30.22
N ASN A 342 10.94 32.00 -30.31
CA ASN A 342 11.91 32.26 -29.25
C ASN A 342 11.48 33.48 -28.42
N ARG A 343 11.66 33.41 -27.12
CA ARG A 343 12.07 34.58 -26.32
C ARG A 343 12.94 34.13 -25.16
N GLU A 344 14.23 34.36 -25.32
CA GLU A 344 15.17 34.65 -24.25
C GLU A 344 14.69 35.84 -23.44
N TYR A 345 14.88 35.83 -22.12
CA TYR A 345 15.23 37.03 -21.39
C TYR A 345 16.17 36.70 -20.23
N ASN A 346 17.23 37.43 -20.19
CA ASN A 346 18.35 37.52 -19.29
C ASN A 346 17.98 38.01 -17.88
N ALA A 347 18.75 37.56 -16.96
CA ALA A 347 19.40 38.17 -15.76
C ALA A 347 18.86 39.50 -15.16
N GLY A 348 18.72 39.46 -13.86
CA GLY A 348 18.65 40.56 -12.93
C GLY A 348 18.63 40.01 -11.51
#